data_9b7225d2a39d7189dcc9240a8039712b
#
_entry.id   9b7225d2a39d7189dcc9240a8039712b
#
_cell.length_a   1.000
_cell.length_b   1.000
_cell.length_c   1.000
_cell.angle_alpha   90.00
_cell.angle_beta   90.00
_cell.angle_gamma   90.00
#
_symmetry.space_group_name_H-M   'P 1'
#
loop_
_entity.id
_entity.type
_entity.pdbx_description
1 polymer ?
#
loop_
_entity_poly.entity_id
_entity_poly.type
_entity_poly.pdbx_seq_one_letter_code
_entity_poly.pdbx_strand_id
1 'polypeptide(L)'
;MKKLLGLLTLILAVSGFAEADQDVLKNINISTEYRQNYQDKTGDDANGIGFAGFKKNNRGRTRIRSIFSGKIGLVDEGDWDLTFSTRWDKDQNRNRFNGQKITQYGTFRKTDRIYSKLGLEKKLSDDVKLKIRWQNDTYRNKNLVTKETSTTGIGNEFAIGPTFNRKVWGQNVTLAVEGVYFGFKGNRRGEYYLSGNDFKGSKVNGWGLNADLEVSNNIKKGEWGSLDYYTYFTNHYRDTNKTQKNGKKAKPSVYQDYYANLSYTTPSVAGIYGKVVLENEFERYPRYYWENMLGVITEAGYKKSFGAGEGKVSVNPFVKYRPYYRDSYKESGSNRKTTETEEVRFGLSVGYSVN
;
A
#
# COMPACT_ATOMS: atom_id res chain seq x y z
N MET A 1 7.92 -18.14 18.92
CA MET A 1 7.15 -18.00 20.16
C MET A 1 7.00 -16.55 20.64
N LYS A 2 8.05 -15.75 20.95
CA LYS A 2 7.90 -14.37 21.46
C LYS A 2 7.06 -13.42 20.55
N LYS A 3 7.10 -13.59 19.23
CA LYS A 3 6.31 -12.78 18.28
C LYS A 3 4.83 -13.19 18.20
N LEU A 4 4.54 -14.48 18.45
CA LEU A 4 3.16 -14.98 18.54
C LEU A 4 2.51 -14.52 19.85
N LEU A 5 3.29 -14.49 20.93
CA LEU A 5 2.85 -13.97 22.23
C LEU A 5 2.51 -12.46 22.13
N GLY A 6 3.33 -11.67 21.41
CA GLY A 6 3.03 -10.25 21.15
C GLY A 6 1.74 -10.03 20.37
N LEU A 7 1.44 -10.92 19.40
CA LEU A 7 0.18 -10.87 18.66
C LEU A 7 -1.01 -11.24 19.54
N LEU A 8 -0.86 -12.26 20.40
CA LEU A 8 -1.89 -12.65 21.38
C LEU A 8 -2.14 -11.55 22.44
N THR A 9 -1.07 -10.91 22.93
CA THR A 9 -1.18 -9.79 23.87
C THR A 9 -1.87 -8.59 23.22
N LEU A 10 -1.64 -8.37 21.94
CA LEU A 10 -2.30 -7.31 21.18
C LEU A 10 -3.79 -7.63 20.95
N ILE A 11 -4.14 -8.90 20.70
CA ILE A 11 -5.53 -9.37 20.59
C ILE A 11 -6.23 -9.22 21.94
N LEU A 12 -5.57 -9.56 23.04
CA LEU A 12 -6.10 -9.39 24.40
C LEU A 12 -6.21 -7.90 24.80
N ALA A 13 -5.30 -7.05 24.34
CA ALA A 13 -5.43 -5.60 24.51
C ALA A 13 -6.63 -5.05 23.74
N VAL A 14 -6.85 -5.51 22.50
CA VAL A 14 -8.03 -5.11 21.70
C VAL A 14 -9.34 -5.56 22.38
N SER A 15 -9.38 -6.74 23.00
CA SER A 15 -10.55 -7.18 23.78
C SER A 15 -10.76 -6.37 25.07
N GLY A 16 -9.68 -5.88 25.70
CA GLY A 16 -9.77 -4.97 26.85
C GLY A 16 -10.26 -3.56 26.50
N PHE A 17 -10.02 -3.09 25.27
CA PHE A 17 -10.61 -1.84 24.78
C PHE A 17 -12.12 -1.96 24.49
N ALA A 18 -12.67 -3.17 24.35
CA ALA A 18 -14.09 -3.40 24.14
C ALA A 18 -14.96 -3.06 25.39
N GLU A 19 -14.34 -2.85 26.54
CA GLU A 19 -15.01 -2.38 27.77
C GLU A 19 -14.93 -0.86 27.95
N ALA A 20 -14.11 -0.16 27.15
CA ALA A 20 -14.05 1.29 27.16
C ALA A 20 -15.18 1.86 26.29
N ASP A 21 -15.82 2.92 26.78
CA ASP A 21 -16.93 3.67 26.23
C ASP A 21 -17.17 3.46 24.71
N GLN A 22 -18.21 2.69 24.40
CA GLN A 22 -18.37 1.94 23.14
C GLN A 22 -18.69 2.84 21.95
N ASP A 23 -19.14 4.08 22.17
CA ASP A 23 -19.39 5.07 21.13
C ASP A 23 -18.11 5.61 20.49
N VAL A 24 -16.95 5.36 21.12
CA VAL A 24 -15.65 5.88 20.72
C VAL A 24 -14.96 4.98 19.70
N LEU A 25 -14.93 3.66 19.93
CA LEU A 25 -14.17 2.75 19.07
C LEU A 25 -15.03 2.17 17.94
N LYS A 26 -14.85 2.66 16.70
CA LYS A 26 -15.60 2.18 15.53
C LYS A 26 -15.00 0.92 14.91
N ASN A 27 -13.69 0.88 14.72
CA ASN A 27 -13.01 -0.32 14.25
C ASN A 27 -11.51 -0.30 14.53
N ILE A 28 -10.93 -1.49 14.64
CA ILE A 28 -9.47 -1.72 14.63
C ILE A 28 -9.19 -2.91 13.72
N ASN A 29 -8.12 -2.82 12.95
CA ASN A 29 -7.64 -3.91 12.12
C ASN A 29 -6.14 -4.08 12.24
N ILE A 30 -5.70 -5.33 12.38
CA ILE A 30 -4.31 -5.74 12.40
C ILE A 30 -4.14 -6.80 11.32
N SER A 31 -3.20 -6.60 10.41
CA SER A 31 -2.87 -7.61 9.42
C SER A 31 -1.37 -7.79 9.31
N THR A 32 -0.95 -9.03 9.07
CA THR A 32 0.44 -9.36 8.78
C THR A 32 0.47 -10.29 7.58
N GLU A 33 1.32 -9.95 6.62
CA GLU A 33 1.53 -10.75 5.42
C GLU A 33 3.02 -11.04 5.25
N TYR A 34 3.34 -12.27 4.92
CA TYR A 34 4.60 -12.67 4.32
C TYR A 34 4.40 -12.76 2.81
N ARG A 35 5.24 -12.08 2.05
CA ARG A 35 5.22 -12.07 0.58
C ARG A 35 6.54 -12.60 0.05
N GLN A 36 6.46 -13.49 -0.91
CA GLN A 36 7.59 -13.97 -1.69
C GLN A 36 7.34 -13.64 -3.15
N ASN A 37 8.18 -12.80 -3.73
CA ASN A 37 8.11 -12.45 -5.15
C ASN A 37 9.24 -13.14 -5.89
N TYR A 38 8.91 -13.72 -7.02
CA TYR A 38 9.81 -14.27 -8.01
C TYR A 38 9.67 -13.41 -9.26
N GLN A 39 10.76 -12.78 -9.70
CA GLN A 39 10.76 -11.94 -10.88
C GLN A 39 11.66 -12.60 -11.92
N ASP A 40 11.10 -12.89 -13.08
CA ASP A 40 11.87 -13.34 -14.23
C ASP A 40 12.26 -12.14 -15.11
N LYS A 41 13.39 -12.26 -15.81
CA LYS A 41 13.76 -11.32 -16.87
C LYS A 41 13.11 -11.82 -18.15
N THR A 42 12.33 -10.96 -18.78
CA THR A 42 11.94 -11.20 -20.17
C THR A 42 13.12 -10.90 -21.08
N GLY A 43 13.41 -11.80 -21.93
CA GLY A 43 14.50 -11.88 -22.88
C GLY A 43 14.80 -13.35 -23.11
N ASP A 44 15.76 -13.68 -23.95
CA ASP A 44 16.11 -15.06 -24.35
C ASP A 44 16.38 -16.07 -23.20
N ASP A 45 16.37 -15.61 -21.96
CA ASP A 45 16.52 -16.41 -20.74
C ASP A 45 15.18 -16.73 -20.04
N ALA A 46 14.02 -16.37 -20.62
CA ALA A 46 12.70 -16.62 -20.05
C ALA A 46 12.32 -18.11 -20.21
N ASN A 47 12.74 -18.92 -19.30
CA ASN A 47 12.35 -20.32 -19.22
C ASN A 47 11.36 -20.55 -18.07
N GLY A 48 10.08 -20.45 -18.42
CA GLY A 48 8.95 -21.05 -17.72
C GLY A 48 8.57 -20.46 -16.38
N ILE A 49 7.43 -19.78 -16.39
CA ILE A 49 6.63 -19.46 -15.23
C ILE A 49 5.91 -20.74 -14.80
N GLY A 50 6.04 -21.11 -13.55
CA GLY A 50 5.26 -22.20 -12.98
C GLY A 50 5.58 -22.35 -11.49
N PHE A 51 4.62 -22.80 -10.73
CA PHE A 51 4.77 -23.13 -9.30
C PHE A 51 5.95 -24.09 -9.02
N ALA A 52 6.37 -24.84 -10.03
CA ALA A 52 7.55 -25.70 -10.02
C ALA A 52 8.83 -24.99 -10.51
N GLY A 53 8.74 -23.75 -10.98
CA GLY A 53 9.83 -23.01 -11.60
C GLY A 53 10.70 -22.23 -10.62
N PHE A 54 11.01 -22.78 -9.45
CA PHE A 54 12.12 -22.31 -8.60
C PHE A 54 13.46 -22.49 -9.32
N LYS A 55 13.64 -21.85 -10.47
CA LYS A 55 14.87 -21.95 -11.24
C LYS A 55 15.97 -21.10 -10.62
N LYS A 56 17.22 -21.54 -10.79
CA LYS A 56 18.46 -20.98 -10.21
C LYS A 56 18.72 -19.50 -10.47
N ASN A 57 17.99 -18.87 -11.38
CA ASN A 57 18.26 -17.51 -11.88
C ASN A 57 17.29 -16.44 -11.37
N ASN A 58 16.35 -16.79 -10.51
CA ASN A 58 15.28 -15.88 -10.12
C ASN A 58 15.74 -14.79 -9.16
N ARG A 59 15.37 -13.55 -9.47
CA ARG A 59 15.46 -12.46 -8.53
C ARG A 59 14.37 -12.63 -7.50
N GLY A 60 14.73 -12.89 -6.26
CA GLY A 60 13.80 -13.07 -5.18
C GLY A 60 13.68 -11.80 -4.32
N ARG A 61 12.47 -11.42 -3.97
CA ARG A 61 12.19 -10.43 -2.94
C ARG A 61 11.27 -11.03 -1.91
N THR A 62 11.69 -11.00 -0.67
CA THR A 62 10.82 -11.33 0.46
C THR A 62 10.38 -10.06 1.14
N ARG A 63 9.10 -9.98 1.53
CA ARG A 63 8.55 -8.88 2.31
C ARG A 63 7.73 -9.42 3.46
N ILE A 64 7.95 -8.87 4.65
CA ILE A 64 6.99 -8.95 5.74
C ILE A 64 6.33 -7.58 5.80
N ARG A 65 5.01 -7.54 5.71
CA ARG A 65 4.20 -6.35 5.87
C ARG A 65 3.27 -6.53 7.03
N SER A 66 3.31 -5.60 7.98
CA SER A 66 2.32 -5.51 9.06
C SER A 66 1.62 -4.18 8.97
N ILE A 67 0.30 -4.19 9.13
CA ILE A 67 -0.55 -3.00 9.13
C ILE A 67 -1.37 -3.02 10.40
N PHE A 68 -1.39 -1.88 11.08
CA PHE A 68 -2.27 -1.57 12.19
C PHE A 68 -3.07 -0.33 11.79
N SER A 69 -4.38 -0.39 11.85
CA SER A 69 -5.25 0.71 11.46
C SER A 69 -6.54 0.69 12.26
N GLY A 70 -7.20 1.83 12.33
CA GLY A 70 -8.47 1.93 13.01
C GLY A 70 -9.13 3.29 12.83
N LYS A 71 -10.32 3.38 13.38
CA LYS A 71 -11.16 4.56 13.40
C LYS A 71 -11.82 4.69 14.76
N ILE A 72 -11.73 5.88 15.34
CA ILE A 72 -12.27 6.24 16.63
C ILE A 72 -13.19 7.43 16.44
N GLY A 73 -14.44 7.36 16.91
CA GLY A 73 -15.32 8.50 17.01
C GLY A 73 -14.85 9.41 18.15
N LEU A 74 -14.81 10.71 17.95
CA LEU A 74 -14.54 11.66 19.01
C LEU A 74 -15.88 12.09 19.60
N VAL A 75 -16.08 11.77 20.87
CA VAL A 75 -17.34 11.99 21.61
C VAL A 75 -17.54 13.48 21.87
N ASP A 76 -18.78 13.86 21.98
CA ASP A 76 -19.42 15.03 22.58
C ASP A 76 -19.72 16.24 21.70
N GLU A 77 -19.06 16.49 20.59
CA GLU A 77 -19.51 17.59 19.73
C GLU A 77 -19.37 17.25 18.24
N GLY A 78 -20.17 16.29 17.84
CA GLY A 78 -20.59 16.13 16.45
C GLY A 78 -19.52 15.63 15.48
N ASP A 79 -19.79 14.51 14.86
CA ASP A 79 -19.32 14.10 13.53
C ASP A 79 -17.80 14.10 13.26
N TRP A 80 -16.95 14.08 14.31
CA TRP A 80 -15.53 13.93 14.17
C TRP A 80 -15.07 12.47 14.32
N ASP A 81 -14.25 12.02 13.41
CA ASP A 81 -13.58 10.72 13.48
C ASP A 81 -12.07 10.89 13.43
N LEU A 82 -11.36 10.21 14.33
CA LEU A 82 -9.92 10.03 14.25
C LEU A 82 -9.62 8.75 13.48
N THR A 83 -8.87 8.85 12.41
CA THR A 83 -8.39 7.71 11.63
C THR A 83 -6.90 7.55 11.80
N PHE A 84 -6.42 6.34 11.92
CA PHE A 84 -4.98 6.06 12.00
C PHE A 84 -4.62 4.80 11.20
N SER A 85 -3.42 4.81 10.65
CA SER A 85 -2.85 3.64 10.01
C SER A 85 -1.34 3.68 10.10
N THR A 86 -0.74 2.58 10.51
CA THR A 86 0.72 2.38 10.48
C THR A 86 1.03 1.11 9.73
N ARG A 87 1.86 1.22 8.71
CA ARG A 87 2.38 0.09 7.94
C ARG A 87 3.87 -0.04 8.16
N TRP A 88 4.28 -1.21 8.54
CA TRP A 88 5.68 -1.57 8.63
C TRP A 88 6.01 -2.62 7.57
N ASP A 89 6.92 -2.27 6.66
CA ASP A 89 7.45 -3.16 5.64
C ASP A 89 8.91 -3.50 5.96
N LYS A 90 9.22 -4.78 5.96
CA LYS A 90 10.58 -5.30 6.06
C LYS A 90 10.88 -6.11 4.80
N ASP A 91 11.61 -5.49 3.88
CA ASP A 91 11.95 -6.08 2.60
C ASP A 91 13.38 -6.63 2.63
N GLN A 92 13.57 -7.75 1.96
CA GLN A 92 14.88 -8.28 1.67
C GLN A 92 14.95 -8.66 0.18
N ASN A 93 15.75 -7.94 -0.58
CA ASN A 93 16.04 -8.24 -1.97
C ASN A 93 17.27 -9.14 -2.06
N ARG A 94 17.12 -10.25 -2.78
CA ARG A 94 18.19 -11.19 -3.09
C ARG A 94 18.28 -11.33 -4.60
N ASN A 95 19.21 -10.62 -5.23
CA ASN A 95 19.48 -10.83 -6.64
C ASN A 95 20.62 -11.85 -6.77
N ARG A 96 20.31 -13.05 -7.20
CA ARG A 96 21.33 -14.03 -7.65
C ARG A 96 21.37 -14.00 -9.17
N PHE A 97 22.52 -13.74 -9.74
CA PHE A 97 22.79 -13.96 -11.16
C PHE A 97 23.61 -15.24 -11.33
N ASN A 98 23.09 -16.17 -12.12
CA ASN A 98 23.82 -17.31 -12.74
C ASN A 98 24.95 -17.93 -11.89
N GLY A 99 24.68 -18.35 -10.67
CA GLY A 99 25.69 -19.01 -9.83
C GLY A 99 26.81 -18.12 -9.30
N GLN A 100 26.82 -16.82 -9.62
CA GLN A 100 27.83 -15.87 -9.14
C GLN A 100 27.68 -15.59 -7.65
N LYS A 101 28.81 -15.42 -6.98
CA LYS A 101 28.86 -15.07 -5.58
C LYS A 101 28.15 -13.71 -5.35
N ILE A 102 27.37 -13.62 -4.31
CA ILE A 102 26.60 -12.45 -3.85
C ILE A 102 27.40 -11.15 -3.81
N THR A 103 28.72 -11.25 -3.70
CA THR A 103 29.66 -10.14 -3.59
C THR A 103 29.93 -9.39 -4.89
N GLN A 104 29.62 -9.95 -6.05
CA GLN A 104 29.98 -9.35 -7.34
C GLN A 104 28.91 -8.41 -7.92
N TYR A 105 27.65 -8.50 -7.52
CA TYR A 105 26.56 -7.67 -8.05
C TYR A 105 25.67 -7.14 -6.92
N GLY A 106 26.10 -6.14 -6.32
CA GLY A 106 25.70 -5.10 -5.41
C GLY A 106 24.26 -4.90 -4.93
N THR A 107 23.32 -5.81 -5.02
CA THR A 107 21.94 -5.54 -4.58
C THR A 107 21.40 -6.51 -3.53
N PHE A 108 22.21 -6.92 -2.62
CA PHE A 108 21.79 -7.56 -1.39
C PHE A 108 21.35 -6.49 -0.40
N ARG A 109 20.09 -6.06 -0.53
CA ARG A 109 19.56 -4.92 0.22
C ARG A 109 18.43 -5.33 1.13
N LYS A 110 18.50 -4.90 2.37
CA LYS A 110 17.40 -4.89 3.32
C LYS A 110 16.80 -3.49 3.38
N THR A 111 15.50 -3.40 3.27
CA THR A 111 14.75 -2.15 3.47
C THR A 111 13.81 -2.32 4.65
N ASP A 112 13.93 -1.43 5.62
CA ASP A 112 12.94 -1.25 6.67
C ASP A 112 12.20 0.06 6.35
N ARG A 113 10.86 0.02 6.28
CA ARG A 113 10.00 1.18 6.00
C ARG A 113 8.86 1.23 6.99
N ILE A 114 8.64 2.40 7.56
CA ILE A 114 7.47 2.72 8.38
C ILE A 114 6.70 3.81 7.64
N TYR A 115 5.43 3.58 7.46
CA TYR A 115 4.51 4.50 6.83
C TYR A 115 3.31 4.68 7.74
N SER A 116 3.14 5.89 8.29
CA SER A 116 2.11 6.20 9.25
C SER A 116 1.22 7.31 8.71
N LYS A 117 -0.07 7.19 8.95
CA LYS A 117 -1.10 8.20 8.66
C LYS A 117 -1.91 8.44 9.93
N LEU A 118 -2.21 9.69 10.19
CA LEU A 118 -3.16 10.14 11.18
C LEU A 118 -4.11 11.13 10.49
N GLY A 119 -5.39 10.97 10.67
CA GLY A 119 -6.39 11.82 10.05
C GLY A 119 -7.51 12.18 11.00
N LEU A 120 -7.97 13.42 10.92
CA LEU A 120 -9.23 13.88 11.50
C LEU A 120 -10.22 14.07 10.37
N GLU A 121 -11.39 13.46 10.48
CA GLU A 121 -12.49 13.59 9.52
C GLU A 121 -13.69 14.20 10.21
N LYS A 122 -14.24 15.29 9.66
CA LYS A 122 -15.49 15.91 10.10
C LYS A 122 -16.56 15.71 9.05
N LYS A 123 -17.70 15.17 9.43
CA LYS A 123 -18.88 15.13 8.58
C LYS A 123 -19.46 16.56 8.48
N LEU A 124 -19.54 17.11 7.27
CA LEU A 124 -20.15 18.41 6.99
C LEU A 124 -21.59 18.24 6.49
N SER A 125 -21.84 17.16 5.76
CA SER A 125 -23.14 16.71 5.30
C SER A 125 -23.10 15.19 5.03
N ASP A 126 -24.20 14.62 4.58
CA ASP A 126 -24.25 13.18 4.23
C ASP A 126 -23.26 12.82 3.12
N ASP A 127 -23.04 13.74 2.20
CA ASP A 127 -22.19 13.55 1.03
C ASP A 127 -20.79 14.15 1.18
N VAL A 128 -20.53 14.99 2.19
CA VAL A 128 -19.30 15.78 2.28
C VAL A 128 -18.64 15.64 3.65
N LYS A 129 -17.34 15.35 3.62
CA LYS A 129 -16.47 15.36 4.80
C LYS A 129 -15.30 16.31 4.58
N LEU A 130 -14.86 16.99 5.63
CA LEU A 130 -13.57 17.65 5.69
C LEU A 130 -12.54 16.68 6.28
N LYS A 131 -11.40 16.56 5.65
CA LYS A 131 -10.29 15.72 6.13
C LYS A 131 -9.05 16.55 6.36
N ILE A 132 -8.44 16.37 7.52
CA ILE A 132 -7.12 16.89 7.88
C ILE A 132 -6.24 15.67 8.10
N ARG A 133 -5.08 15.62 7.45
CA ARG A 133 -4.24 14.42 7.44
C ARG A 133 -2.77 14.77 7.66
N TRP A 134 -2.12 14.02 8.53
CA TRP A 134 -0.67 13.91 8.59
C TRP A 134 -0.22 12.54 8.13
N GLN A 135 0.88 12.51 7.41
CA GLN A 135 1.48 11.28 6.90
C GLN A 135 2.99 11.34 7.08
N ASN A 136 3.56 10.25 7.55
CA ASN A 136 5.00 10.05 7.66
C ASN A 136 5.43 8.84 6.85
N ASP A 137 6.52 8.96 6.13
CA ASP A 137 7.16 7.86 5.42
C ASP A 137 8.64 7.87 5.74
N THR A 138 9.09 6.89 6.51
CA THR A 138 10.48 6.72 6.90
C THR A 138 10.99 5.39 6.38
N TYR A 139 12.10 5.41 5.66
CA TYR A 139 12.74 4.18 5.20
C TYR A 139 14.24 4.22 5.35
N ARG A 140 14.81 3.04 5.55
CA ARG A 140 16.24 2.79 5.66
C ARG A 140 16.62 1.60 4.79
N ASN A 141 17.58 1.80 3.90
CA ASN A 141 18.18 0.73 3.11
C ASN A 141 19.56 0.37 3.68
N LYS A 142 19.79 -0.91 3.90
CA LYS A 142 21.07 -1.45 4.34
C LYS A 142 21.60 -2.45 3.32
N ASN A 143 22.85 -2.27 2.91
CA ASN A 143 23.56 -3.31 2.16
C ASN A 143 23.86 -4.49 3.12
N LEU A 144 23.48 -5.70 2.74
CA LEU A 144 23.69 -6.86 3.61
C LEU A 144 25.10 -7.44 3.53
N VAL A 145 25.86 -7.06 2.50
CA VAL A 145 27.27 -7.47 2.32
C VAL A 145 28.18 -6.52 3.09
N THR A 146 28.15 -5.23 2.76
CA THR A 146 29.05 -4.23 3.39
C THR A 146 28.56 -3.79 4.77
N LYS A 147 27.32 -4.13 5.15
CA LYS A 147 26.65 -3.70 6.38
C LYS A 147 26.38 -2.18 6.46
N GLU A 148 26.71 -1.45 5.43
CA GLU A 148 26.52 0.00 5.37
C GLU A 148 25.07 0.39 5.12
N THR A 149 24.67 1.52 5.66
CA THR A 149 23.39 2.16 5.34
C THR A 149 23.57 2.95 4.05
N SER A 150 22.95 2.46 2.97
CA SER A 150 23.11 3.09 1.65
C SER A 150 22.20 4.28 1.44
N THR A 151 20.97 4.25 1.99
CA THR A 151 20.01 5.33 1.85
C THR A 151 19.10 5.40 3.07
N THR A 152 18.76 6.61 3.45
CA THR A 152 17.75 6.89 4.47
C THR A 152 16.88 8.04 3.99
N GLY A 153 15.58 7.93 4.15
CA GLY A 153 14.64 8.99 3.84
C GLY A 153 13.60 9.13 4.93
N ILE A 154 13.29 10.37 5.27
CA ILE A 154 12.22 10.74 6.20
C ILE A 154 11.38 11.79 5.51
N GLY A 155 10.10 11.54 5.34
CA GLY A 155 9.17 12.48 4.75
C GLY A 155 7.92 12.64 5.60
N ASN A 156 7.44 13.89 5.70
CA ASN A 156 6.18 14.24 6.30
C ASN A 156 5.32 14.97 5.28
N GLU A 157 4.04 14.78 5.38
CA GLU A 157 3.05 15.46 4.58
C GLU A 157 1.87 15.82 5.47
N PHE A 158 1.41 17.06 5.35
CA PHE A 158 0.17 17.55 5.93
C PHE A 158 -0.77 17.89 4.79
N ALA A 159 -1.99 17.43 4.87
CA ALA A 159 -2.99 17.67 3.85
C ALA A 159 -4.32 18.05 4.49
N ILE A 160 -5.07 18.91 3.78
CA ILE A 160 -6.41 19.31 4.17
C ILE A 160 -7.28 19.47 2.92
N GLY A 161 -8.50 18.98 2.99
CA GLY A 161 -9.45 19.17 1.91
C GLY A 161 -10.75 18.40 2.07
N PRO A 162 -11.73 18.67 1.22
CA PRO A 162 -13.00 17.97 1.19
C PRO A 162 -12.88 16.59 0.56
N THR A 163 -13.73 15.68 1.02
CA THR A 163 -14.03 14.40 0.41
C THR A 163 -15.53 14.32 0.15
N PHE A 164 -15.90 14.08 -1.09
CA PHE A 164 -17.28 13.93 -1.55
C PHE A 164 -17.58 12.46 -1.75
N ASN A 165 -18.65 11.95 -1.13
CA ASN A 165 -19.08 10.57 -1.26
C ASN A 165 -20.52 10.56 -1.76
N ARG A 166 -20.76 10.02 -2.93
CA ARG A 166 -22.09 10.01 -3.53
C ARG A 166 -22.36 8.73 -4.30
N LYS A 167 -23.62 8.33 -4.35
CA LYS A 167 -24.06 7.34 -5.34
C LYS A 167 -24.45 8.03 -6.64
N VAL A 168 -23.77 7.67 -7.74
CA VAL A 168 -24.04 8.16 -9.08
C VAL A 168 -24.33 6.96 -9.96
N TRP A 169 -25.52 6.88 -10.56
CA TRP A 169 -25.99 5.72 -11.35
C TRP A 169 -25.76 4.36 -10.67
N GLY A 170 -26.05 4.30 -9.36
CA GLY A 170 -25.87 3.08 -8.56
C GLY A 170 -24.42 2.79 -8.14
N GLN A 171 -23.44 3.56 -8.61
CA GLN A 171 -22.04 3.43 -8.25
C GLN A 171 -21.73 4.22 -6.99
N ASN A 172 -20.85 3.72 -6.12
CA ASN A 172 -20.28 4.51 -5.03
C ASN A 172 -19.10 5.30 -5.62
N VAL A 173 -19.18 6.61 -5.58
CA VAL A 173 -18.17 7.54 -6.08
C VAL A 173 -17.63 8.34 -4.91
N THR A 174 -16.32 8.34 -4.74
CA THR A 174 -15.61 9.16 -3.77
C THR A 174 -14.61 10.04 -4.51
N LEU A 175 -14.71 11.35 -4.32
CA LEU A 175 -13.75 12.34 -4.83
C LEU A 175 -13.12 13.08 -3.64
N ALA A 176 -11.81 12.99 -3.49
CA ALA A 176 -11.05 13.76 -2.51
C ALA A 176 -10.16 14.78 -3.21
N VAL A 177 -10.18 16.02 -2.72
CA VAL A 177 -9.30 17.09 -3.19
C VAL A 177 -8.61 17.71 -1.97
N GLU A 178 -7.29 17.62 -1.91
CA GLU A 178 -6.52 18.06 -0.75
C GLU A 178 -5.41 19.04 -1.15
N GLY A 179 -5.32 20.18 -0.48
CA GLY A 179 -4.12 21.01 -0.45
C GLY A 179 -3.06 20.35 0.45
N VAL A 180 -1.80 20.35 0.01
CA VAL A 180 -0.74 19.59 0.64
C VAL A 180 0.46 20.46 0.93
N TYR A 181 1.00 20.36 2.15
CA TYR A 181 2.34 20.80 2.49
C TYR A 181 3.22 19.61 2.80
N PHE A 182 4.38 19.51 2.17
CA PHE A 182 5.28 18.39 2.35
C PHE A 182 6.71 18.82 2.67
N GLY A 183 7.42 17.92 3.35
CA GLY A 183 8.84 18.05 3.61
C GLY A 183 9.52 16.69 3.74
N PHE A 184 10.69 16.53 3.15
CA PHE A 184 11.47 15.31 3.33
C PHE A 184 12.98 15.59 3.39
N LYS A 185 13.70 14.63 4.00
CA LYS A 185 15.16 14.64 4.13
C LYS A 185 15.70 13.33 3.57
N GLY A 186 16.88 13.43 2.96
CA GLY A 186 17.60 12.27 2.43
C GLY A 186 17.12 11.85 1.05
N ASN A 187 17.49 10.65 0.66
CA ASN A 187 17.19 10.12 -0.66
C ASN A 187 15.79 9.49 -0.66
N ARG A 188 14.77 10.28 -0.90
CA ARG A 188 13.41 9.79 -1.11
C ARG A 188 13.10 9.78 -2.60
N ARG A 189 12.68 8.63 -3.08
CA ARG A 189 12.04 8.43 -4.38
C ARG A 189 10.61 7.99 -4.12
N GLY A 190 9.70 8.29 -4.97
CA GLY A 190 8.29 7.95 -4.87
C GLY A 190 7.48 9.03 -5.54
N GLU A 191 6.28 9.31 -5.10
CA GLU A 191 5.33 10.27 -5.67
C GLU A 191 5.91 11.64 -6.06
N TYR A 192 7.05 12.01 -5.50
CA TYR A 192 7.67 13.31 -5.77
C TYR A 192 8.71 13.29 -6.87
N TYR A 193 9.26 12.13 -7.21
CA TYR A 193 10.42 11.97 -8.10
C TYR A 193 11.56 12.96 -7.81
N LEU A 194 11.66 13.41 -6.57
CA LEU A 194 12.63 14.36 -6.04
C LEU A 194 13.51 13.68 -5.00
N SER A 195 14.77 14.04 -4.94
CA SER A 195 15.70 13.58 -3.90
C SER A 195 16.09 14.77 -3.03
N GLY A 196 15.95 14.63 -1.71
CA GLY A 196 16.44 15.63 -0.77
C GLY A 196 17.94 15.89 -0.92
N ASN A 197 18.69 14.89 -1.39
CA ASN A 197 20.14 15.02 -1.60
C ASN A 197 20.50 16.03 -2.69
N ASP A 198 19.59 16.37 -3.58
CA ASP A 198 19.78 17.38 -4.62
C ASP A 198 19.74 18.81 -4.07
N PHE A 199 19.34 18.99 -2.80
CA PHE A 199 19.15 20.27 -2.14
C PHE A 199 20.16 20.50 -1.01
N LYS A 200 20.38 21.78 -0.66
CA LYS A 200 21.25 22.16 0.47
C LYS A 200 20.73 21.55 1.77
N GLY A 201 21.62 20.95 2.56
CA GLY A 201 21.25 20.27 3.80
C GLY A 201 20.45 18.98 3.61
N SER A 202 20.41 18.44 2.39
CA SER A 202 19.64 17.22 2.03
C SER A 202 18.15 17.30 2.42
N LYS A 203 17.57 18.50 2.44
CA LYS A 203 16.17 18.76 2.80
C LYS A 203 15.44 19.45 1.67
N VAL A 204 14.21 19.06 1.44
CA VAL A 204 13.27 19.73 0.54
C VAL A 204 11.92 19.86 1.21
N ASN A 205 11.25 20.96 0.97
CA ASN A 205 9.85 21.16 1.35
C ASN A 205 9.14 21.95 0.25
N GLY A 206 7.84 21.85 0.24
CA GLY A 206 7.02 22.49 -0.77
C GLY A 206 5.53 22.29 -0.49
N TRP A 207 4.76 22.59 -1.50
CA TRP A 207 3.32 22.46 -1.48
C TRP A 207 2.84 21.59 -2.66
N GLY A 208 1.58 21.21 -2.61
CA GLY A 208 1.01 20.36 -3.64
C GLY A 208 -0.51 20.33 -3.59
N LEU A 209 -1.05 19.54 -4.50
CA LEU A 209 -2.47 19.25 -4.61
C LEU A 209 -2.64 17.76 -4.86
N ASN A 210 -3.56 17.12 -4.15
CA ASN A 210 -4.05 15.79 -4.44
C ASN A 210 -5.45 15.86 -5.02
N ALA A 211 -5.72 15.05 -6.03
CA ALA A 211 -7.05 14.78 -6.53
C ALA A 211 -7.17 13.25 -6.70
N ASP A 212 -8.00 12.63 -5.88
CA ASP A 212 -8.19 11.19 -5.84
C ASP A 212 -9.67 10.88 -6.11
N LEU A 213 -9.92 10.04 -7.11
CA LEU A 213 -11.26 9.57 -7.49
C LEU A 213 -11.32 8.06 -7.30
N GLU A 214 -12.30 7.60 -6.55
CA GLU A 214 -12.60 6.18 -6.38
C GLU A 214 -14.02 5.89 -6.88
N VAL A 215 -14.19 4.79 -7.59
CA VAL A 215 -15.50 4.29 -8.02
C VAL A 215 -15.58 2.81 -7.71
N SER A 216 -16.65 2.39 -7.07
CA SER A 216 -16.88 0.99 -6.73
C SER A 216 -18.34 0.61 -6.79
N ASN A 217 -18.61 -0.67 -7.05
CA ASN A 217 -19.91 -1.25 -6.92
C ASN A 217 -19.85 -2.76 -6.67
N ASN A 218 -20.87 -3.28 -6.02
CA ASN A 218 -21.20 -4.68 -6.04
C ASN A 218 -22.13 -4.92 -7.24
N ILE A 219 -21.61 -5.52 -8.31
CA ILE A 219 -22.34 -5.75 -9.56
C ILE A 219 -23.46 -6.76 -9.33
N LYS A 220 -23.16 -7.83 -8.60
CA LYS A 220 -24.10 -8.90 -8.29
C LYS A 220 -23.67 -9.65 -7.04
N LYS A 221 -24.65 -9.89 -6.14
CA LYS A 221 -24.46 -10.69 -4.94
C LYS A 221 -25.60 -11.68 -4.82
N GLY A 222 -25.31 -12.91 -4.42
CA GLY A 222 -26.32 -13.96 -4.26
C GLY A 222 -25.72 -15.26 -3.74
N GLU A 223 -26.48 -16.34 -3.82
CA GLU A 223 -26.06 -17.68 -3.39
C GLU A 223 -24.81 -18.19 -4.10
N TRP A 224 -24.57 -17.73 -5.34
CA TRP A 224 -23.39 -18.07 -6.12
C TRP A 224 -22.14 -17.27 -5.72
N GLY A 225 -22.23 -16.28 -4.83
CA GLY A 225 -21.13 -15.44 -4.37
C GLY A 225 -21.33 -13.96 -4.68
N SER A 226 -20.24 -13.22 -4.80
CA SER A 226 -20.22 -11.77 -5.02
C SER A 226 -19.29 -11.42 -6.17
N LEU A 227 -19.78 -10.57 -7.08
CA LEU A 227 -18.99 -9.96 -8.14
C LEU A 227 -18.92 -8.45 -7.90
N ASP A 228 -17.71 -7.96 -7.69
CA ASP A 228 -17.45 -6.57 -7.33
C ASP A 228 -16.44 -5.96 -8.31
N TYR A 229 -16.55 -4.65 -8.55
CA TYR A 229 -15.46 -3.90 -9.15
C TYR A 229 -15.06 -2.71 -8.31
N TYR A 230 -13.81 -2.31 -8.48
CA TYR A 230 -13.23 -1.13 -7.84
C TYR A 230 -12.23 -0.49 -8.81
N THR A 231 -12.26 0.82 -8.89
CA THR A 231 -11.26 1.60 -9.62
C THR A 231 -10.93 2.85 -8.84
N TYR A 232 -9.66 3.25 -8.89
CA TYR A 232 -9.26 4.58 -8.44
C TYR A 232 -8.35 5.25 -9.46
N PHE A 233 -8.38 6.57 -9.44
CA PHE A 233 -7.47 7.44 -10.15
C PHE A 233 -6.91 8.48 -9.19
N THR A 234 -5.60 8.58 -9.15
CA THR A 234 -4.85 9.52 -8.32
C THR A 234 -4.07 10.47 -9.21
N ASN A 235 -4.13 11.76 -8.92
CA ASN A 235 -3.31 12.78 -9.56
C ASN A 235 -2.75 13.72 -8.50
N HIS A 236 -1.45 13.61 -8.22
CA HIS A 236 -0.75 14.37 -7.21
C HIS A 236 0.26 15.33 -7.85
N TYR A 237 0.12 16.61 -7.57
CA TYR A 237 1.05 17.67 -7.96
C TYR A 237 1.91 18.08 -6.78
N ARG A 238 3.22 18.28 -7.00
CA ARG A 238 4.18 18.73 -5.99
C ARG A 238 5.13 19.76 -6.56
N ASP A 239 5.25 20.90 -5.87
CA ASP A 239 6.19 21.97 -6.22
C ASP A 239 6.96 22.41 -4.97
N THR A 240 8.24 22.62 -5.13
CA THR A 240 9.11 23.04 -4.04
C THR A 240 9.63 24.48 -4.16
N ASN A 241 9.55 25.09 -5.32
CA ASN A 241 10.11 26.44 -5.59
C ASN A 241 11.61 26.60 -5.24
N LYS A 242 12.33 25.54 -4.91
CA LYS A 242 13.71 25.58 -4.47
C LYS A 242 14.71 25.36 -5.59
N THR A 243 15.88 25.95 -5.43
CA THR A 243 17.03 25.73 -6.30
C THR A 243 17.84 24.54 -5.78
N GLN A 244 18.14 23.62 -6.68
CA GLN A 244 19.01 22.48 -6.42
C GLN A 244 20.47 22.89 -6.25
N LYS A 245 21.31 22.00 -5.73
CA LYS A 245 22.75 22.23 -5.57
C LYS A 245 23.48 22.57 -6.88
N ASN A 246 22.98 22.08 -7.99
CA ASN A 246 23.50 22.36 -9.34
C ASN A 246 23.06 23.74 -9.90
N GLY A 247 22.41 24.58 -9.10
CA GLY A 247 21.94 25.90 -9.49
C GLY A 247 20.63 25.90 -10.29
N LYS A 248 20.07 24.76 -10.64
CA LYS A 248 18.81 24.67 -11.39
C LYS A 248 17.60 24.71 -10.45
N LYS A 249 16.56 25.41 -10.87
CA LYS A 249 15.26 25.36 -10.19
C LYS A 249 14.67 23.95 -10.32
N ALA A 250 14.18 23.41 -9.21
CA ALA A 250 13.48 22.14 -9.25
C ALA A 250 12.21 22.25 -10.13
N LYS A 251 11.97 21.25 -10.93
CA LYS A 251 10.73 21.17 -11.72
C LYS A 251 9.63 20.58 -10.86
N PRO A 252 8.38 21.03 -11.01
CA PRO A 252 7.26 20.38 -10.38
C PRO A 252 7.19 18.90 -10.77
N SER A 253 6.76 18.09 -9.82
CA SER A 253 6.52 16.66 -10.01
C SER A 253 5.03 16.40 -10.07
N VAL A 254 4.63 15.54 -10.99
CA VAL A 254 3.27 15.01 -11.10
C VAL A 254 3.35 13.51 -10.95
N TYR A 255 2.48 12.94 -10.14
CA TYR A 255 2.29 11.51 -9.99
C TYR A 255 0.85 11.17 -10.36
N GLN A 256 0.70 10.20 -11.24
CA GLN A 256 -0.59 9.68 -11.66
C GLN A 256 -0.60 8.18 -11.44
N ASP A 257 -1.64 7.69 -10.83
CA ASP A 257 -1.86 6.27 -10.59
C ASP A 257 -3.32 5.94 -10.90
N TYR A 258 -3.51 4.92 -11.70
CA TYR A 258 -4.80 4.37 -12.04
C TYR A 258 -4.79 2.88 -11.71
N TYR A 259 -5.78 2.45 -10.98
CA TYR A 259 -5.98 1.06 -10.64
C TYR A 259 -7.42 0.64 -10.92
N ALA A 260 -7.60 -0.50 -11.53
CA ALA A 260 -8.91 -1.11 -11.72
C ALA A 260 -8.86 -2.59 -11.39
N ASN A 261 -9.91 -3.09 -10.77
CA ASN A 261 -10.08 -4.53 -10.57
C ASN A 261 -11.52 -4.97 -10.73
N LEU A 262 -11.68 -6.23 -11.15
CA LEU A 262 -12.90 -6.99 -11.10
C LEU A 262 -12.65 -8.20 -10.22
N SER A 263 -13.45 -8.39 -9.19
CA SER A 263 -13.24 -9.46 -8.22
C SER A 263 -14.50 -10.32 -8.05
N TYR A 264 -14.29 -11.64 -8.08
CA TYR A 264 -15.29 -12.62 -7.72
C TYR A 264 -14.89 -13.30 -6.42
N THR A 265 -15.85 -13.37 -5.48
CA THR A 265 -15.67 -14.08 -4.20
C THR A 265 -16.74 -15.17 -4.11
N THR A 266 -16.32 -16.42 -3.87
CA THR A 266 -17.23 -17.55 -3.70
C THR A 266 -18.10 -17.39 -2.46
N PRO A 267 -19.24 -18.08 -2.38
CA PRO A 267 -19.92 -18.28 -1.10
C PRO A 267 -18.95 -18.87 -0.07
N SER A 268 -19.14 -18.49 1.19
CA SER A 268 -18.36 -19.07 2.28
C SER A 268 -19.04 -20.34 2.79
N VAL A 269 -18.31 -21.46 2.76
CA VAL A 269 -18.75 -22.74 3.31
C VAL A 269 -17.92 -23.05 4.55
N ALA A 270 -18.54 -23.15 5.70
CA ALA A 270 -17.91 -23.35 7.00
C ALA A 270 -16.75 -22.33 7.28
N GLY A 271 -16.90 -21.11 6.75
CA GLY A 271 -15.90 -20.07 6.88
C GLY A 271 -14.82 -20.05 5.77
N ILE A 272 -14.72 -21.09 4.96
CA ILE A 272 -13.76 -21.16 3.84
C ILE A 272 -14.34 -20.43 2.63
N TYR A 273 -13.52 -19.63 1.97
CA TYR A 273 -13.86 -18.91 0.75
C TYR A 273 -12.73 -18.95 -0.26
N GLY A 274 -13.09 -18.74 -1.52
CA GLY A 274 -12.15 -18.47 -2.61
C GLY A 274 -12.40 -17.08 -3.20
N LYS A 275 -11.37 -16.46 -3.74
CA LYS A 275 -11.48 -15.17 -4.43
C LYS A 275 -10.57 -15.14 -5.64
N VAL A 276 -11.07 -14.58 -6.75
CA VAL A 276 -10.28 -14.28 -7.95
C VAL A 276 -10.42 -12.80 -8.24
N VAL A 277 -9.30 -12.14 -8.53
CA VAL A 277 -9.28 -10.71 -8.88
C VAL A 277 -8.49 -10.57 -10.18
N LEU A 278 -9.11 -9.95 -11.18
CA LEU A 278 -8.41 -9.42 -12.34
C LEU A 278 -8.07 -7.97 -12.04
N GLU A 279 -6.82 -7.57 -12.22
CA GLU A 279 -6.36 -6.24 -11.87
C GLU A 279 -5.49 -5.63 -12.95
N ASN A 280 -5.63 -4.32 -13.11
CA ASN A 280 -4.73 -3.49 -13.89
C ASN A 280 -4.32 -2.27 -13.06
N GLU A 281 -3.04 -1.94 -13.08
CA GLU A 281 -2.46 -0.77 -12.42
C GLU A 281 -1.58 -0.04 -13.41
N PHE A 282 -1.80 1.25 -13.57
CA PHE A 282 -0.99 2.13 -14.43
C PHE A 282 -0.46 3.28 -13.59
N GLU A 283 0.85 3.33 -13.42
CA GLU A 283 1.56 4.35 -12.66
C GLU A 283 2.39 5.22 -13.61
N ARG A 284 2.33 6.53 -13.46
CA ARG A 284 3.06 7.46 -14.32
C ARG A 284 3.64 8.63 -13.54
N TYR A 285 4.89 8.92 -13.85
CA TYR A 285 5.58 10.17 -13.52
C TYR A 285 5.91 10.90 -14.83
N PRO A 286 5.06 11.81 -15.32
CA PRO A 286 5.30 12.51 -16.59
C PRO A 286 6.74 13.04 -16.70
N ARG A 287 7.40 12.82 -17.83
CA ARG A 287 8.80 13.12 -18.16
C ARG A 287 9.85 12.18 -17.57
N TYR A 288 9.45 11.16 -16.80
CA TYR A 288 10.42 10.28 -16.15
C TYR A 288 10.15 8.81 -16.40
N TYR A 289 8.94 8.37 -16.17
CA TYR A 289 8.64 6.96 -16.06
C TYR A 289 7.14 6.68 -16.14
N TRP A 290 6.79 5.56 -16.74
CA TRP A 290 5.49 4.94 -16.55
C TRP A 290 5.63 3.42 -16.38
N GLU A 291 4.66 2.82 -15.75
CA GLU A 291 4.57 1.40 -15.52
C GLU A 291 3.11 0.96 -15.69
N ASN A 292 2.89 -0.10 -16.43
CA ASN A 292 1.60 -0.77 -16.52
C ASN A 292 1.74 -2.19 -16.01
N MET A 293 0.84 -2.61 -15.15
CA MET A 293 0.80 -3.93 -14.58
C MET A 293 -0.57 -4.56 -14.83
N LEU A 294 -0.58 -5.76 -15.37
CA LEU A 294 -1.77 -6.58 -15.54
C LEU A 294 -1.57 -7.88 -14.75
N GLY A 295 -2.51 -8.22 -13.88
CA GLY A 295 -2.36 -9.36 -12.99
C GLY A 295 -3.66 -10.08 -12.69
N VAL A 296 -3.48 -11.28 -12.14
CA VAL A 296 -4.56 -12.08 -11.58
C VAL A 296 -4.17 -12.42 -10.14
N ILE A 297 -5.08 -12.25 -9.20
CA ILE A 297 -4.90 -12.73 -7.83
C ILE A 297 -5.89 -13.86 -7.61
N THR A 298 -5.39 -15.00 -7.18
CA THR A 298 -6.22 -16.05 -6.59
C THR A 298 -5.97 -16.11 -5.09
N GLU A 299 -7.02 -16.19 -4.31
CA GLU A 299 -6.97 -16.23 -2.86
C GLU A 299 -7.84 -17.37 -2.34
N ALA A 300 -7.33 -18.10 -1.37
CA ALA A 300 -8.10 -18.98 -0.51
C ALA A 300 -7.92 -18.51 0.93
N GLY A 301 -9.02 -18.43 1.66
CA GLY A 301 -8.99 -17.96 3.04
C GLY A 301 -10.05 -18.62 3.91
N TYR A 302 -9.89 -18.43 5.20
CA TYR A 302 -10.86 -18.85 6.20
C TYR A 302 -11.24 -17.65 7.05
N LYS A 303 -12.51 -17.29 7.07
CA LYS A 303 -13.02 -16.18 7.87
C LYS A 303 -13.96 -16.68 8.93
N LYS A 304 -13.64 -16.36 10.18
CA LYS A 304 -14.51 -16.63 11.33
C LYS A 304 -14.69 -15.36 12.14
N SER A 305 -15.92 -15.13 12.57
CA SER A 305 -16.25 -14.00 13.44
C SER A 305 -16.83 -14.51 14.75
N PHE A 306 -16.51 -13.81 15.83
CA PHE A 306 -16.95 -14.10 17.17
C PHE A 306 -17.55 -12.83 17.76
N GLY A 307 -18.61 -12.95 18.54
CA GLY A 307 -19.11 -11.83 19.36
C GLY A 307 -18.09 -11.44 20.41
N ALA A 308 -17.87 -10.14 20.59
CA ALA A 308 -16.99 -9.57 21.62
C ALA A 308 -17.61 -8.25 22.10
N GLY A 309 -18.28 -8.29 23.26
CA GLY A 309 -19.08 -7.17 23.73
C GLY A 309 -20.19 -6.83 22.70
N GLU A 310 -20.36 -5.55 22.37
CA GLU A 310 -21.31 -5.08 21.34
C GLU A 310 -20.78 -5.20 19.91
N GLY A 311 -19.55 -5.61 19.75
CA GLY A 311 -18.89 -5.74 18.45
C GLY A 311 -18.63 -7.18 18.03
N LYS A 312 -17.86 -7.30 16.95
CA LYS A 312 -17.43 -8.58 16.38
C LYS A 312 -15.92 -8.56 16.16
N VAL A 313 -15.24 -9.60 16.65
CA VAL A 313 -13.88 -9.92 16.24
C VAL A 313 -13.92 -10.85 15.05
N SER A 314 -13.21 -10.51 13.99
CA SER A 314 -13.01 -11.35 12.81
C SER A 314 -11.58 -11.81 12.69
N VAL A 315 -11.36 -13.07 12.35
CA VAL A 315 -10.03 -13.66 12.09
C VAL A 315 -10.04 -14.24 10.69
N ASN A 316 -9.05 -13.89 9.90
CA ASN A 316 -8.95 -14.29 8.50
C ASN A 316 -7.51 -14.66 8.12
N PRO A 317 -7.08 -15.93 8.30
CA PRO A 317 -5.90 -16.44 7.63
C PRO A 317 -6.18 -16.65 6.14
N PHE A 318 -5.19 -16.35 5.30
CA PHE A 318 -5.30 -16.50 3.85
C PHE A 318 -3.98 -16.86 3.18
N VAL A 319 -4.09 -17.43 2.00
CA VAL A 319 -3.01 -17.59 1.04
C VAL A 319 -3.43 -16.95 -0.28
N LYS A 320 -2.50 -16.23 -0.93
CA LYS A 320 -2.71 -15.61 -2.25
C LYS A 320 -1.60 -16.02 -3.18
N TYR A 321 -1.96 -16.24 -4.44
CA TYR A 321 -1.06 -16.35 -5.55
C TYR A 321 -1.37 -15.26 -6.56
N ARG A 322 -0.34 -14.50 -7.01
CA ARG A 322 -0.48 -13.35 -7.90
C ARG A 322 0.56 -13.41 -8.99
N PRO A 323 0.29 -14.05 -10.12
CA PRO A 323 1.05 -13.82 -11.34
C PRO A 323 0.66 -12.47 -11.94
N TYR A 324 1.66 -11.71 -12.38
CA TYR A 324 1.42 -10.45 -13.08
C TYR A 324 2.50 -10.14 -14.10
N TYR A 325 2.08 -9.49 -15.13
CA TYR A 325 2.90 -8.94 -16.19
C TYR A 325 3.08 -7.45 -15.95
N ARG A 326 4.32 -6.97 -16.03
CA ARG A 326 4.66 -5.57 -15.81
C ARG A 326 5.45 -5.05 -16.97
N ASP A 327 4.98 -3.97 -17.57
CA ASP A 327 5.63 -3.25 -18.62
C ASP A 327 6.03 -1.85 -18.12
N SER A 328 7.26 -1.46 -18.29
CA SER A 328 7.76 -0.18 -17.79
C SER A 328 8.65 0.52 -18.81
N TYR A 329 8.57 1.84 -18.82
CA TYR A 329 9.29 2.70 -19.73
C TYR A 329 9.87 3.90 -19.00
N LYS A 330 11.12 4.23 -19.30
CA LYS A 330 11.76 5.46 -18.84
C LYS A 330 11.76 6.48 -19.98
N GLU A 331 11.09 7.60 -19.80
CA GLU A 331 11.00 8.66 -20.83
C GLU A 331 12.37 9.29 -21.19
N SER A 332 13.39 9.12 -20.35
CA SER A 332 14.76 9.61 -20.60
C SER A 332 15.64 8.67 -21.41
N GLY A 333 15.11 7.56 -21.90
CA GLY A 333 15.87 6.58 -22.67
C GLY A 333 14.97 5.52 -23.29
N SER A 334 15.34 5.01 -24.44
CA SER A 334 14.59 4.10 -25.29
C SER A 334 14.35 2.68 -24.74
N ASN A 335 14.52 2.43 -23.46
CA ASN A 335 14.46 1.09 -22.91
C ASN A 335 13.11 0.80 -22.27
N ARG A 336 12.17 0.27 -23.07
CA ARG A 336 11.02 -0.46 -22.58
C ARG A 336 11.50 -1.74 -21.92
N LYS A 337 10.98 -2.04 -20.76
CA LYS A 337 11.34 -3.23 -20.01
C LYS A 337 10.07 -3.95 -19.59
N THR A 338 9.96 -5.17 -20.03
CA THR A 338 8.89 -6.07 -19.67
C THR A 338 9.38 -7.08 -18.64
N THR A 339 8.57 -7.39 -17.64
CA THR A 339 8.89 -8.39 -16.61
C THR A 339 7.65 -9.18 -16.25
N GLU A 340 7.83 -10.45 -16.07
CA GLU A 340 6.86 -11.36 -15.49
C GLU A 340 7.22 -11.57 -14.03
N THR A 341 6.23 -11.57 -13.17
CA THR A 341 6.44 -11.74 -11.74
C THR A 341 5.37 -12.65 -11.16
N GLU A 342 5.78 -13.53 -10.31
CA GLU A 342 4.90 -14.34 -9.47
C GLU A 342 5.07 -13.92 -8.02
N GLU A 343 3.97 -13.78 -7.32
CA GLU A 343 3.97 -13.43 -5.91
C GLU A 343 3.10 -14.43 -5.14
N VAL A 344 3.67 -15.00 -4.10
CA VAL A 344 2.93 -15.82 -3.12
C VAL A 344 2.86 -15.02 -1.81
N ARG A 345 1.68 -14.97 -1.21
CA ARG A 345 1.44 -14.30 0.08
C ARG A 345 0.79 -15.26 1.05
N PHE A 346 1.24 -15.25 2.28
CA PHE A 346 0.59 -15.87 3.42
C PHE A 346 0.27 -14.77 4.43
N GLY A 347 -0.95 -14.70 4.89
CA GLY A 347 -1.33 -13.62 5.78
C GLY A 347 -2.36 -14.02 6.82
N LEU A 348 -2.44 -13.18 7.84
CA LEU A 348 -3.45 -13.21 8.87
C LEU A 348 -3.96 -11.79 9.06
N SER A 349 -5.27 -11.63 9.04
CA SER A 349 -5.95 -10.38 9.42
C SER A 349 -6.84 -10.66 10.62
N VAL A 350 -6.78 -9.75 11.59
CA VAL A 350 -7.66 -9.73 12.76
C VAL A 350 -8.29 -8.35 12.82
N GLY A 351 -9.60 -8.29 12.82
CA GLY A 351 -10.36 -7.05 12.88
C GLY A 351 -11.37 -7.09 14.02
N TYR A 352 -11.59 -5.93 14.62
CA TYR A 352 -12.71 -5.66 15.51
C TYR A 352 -13.56 -4.56 14.90
N SER A 353 -14.85 -4.70 14.92
CA SER A 353 -15.82 -3.68 14.51
C SER A 353 -17.00 -3.65 15.46
N VAL A 354 -17.44 -2.48 15.83
CA VAL A 354 -18.75 -2.26 16.46
C VAL A 354 -19.83 -2.35 15.37
N ASN A 355 -20.97 -2.90 15.68
CA ASN A 355 -22.08 -3.10 14.73
C ASN A 355 -22.72 -1.79 14.30
#